data_3fc94aee4f16ae5373c66aa22bebac3f
#
_entry.id   3fc94aee4f16ae5373c66aa22bebac3f
#
_cell.length_a   1.000
_cell.length_b   1.000
_cell.length_c   1.000
_cell.angle_alpha   90.00
_cell.angle_beta   90.00
_cell.angle_gamma   90.00
#
_symmetry.space_group_name_H-M   'P 1'
#
loop_
_entity.id
_entity.type
_entity.pdbx_description
1 polymer ?
#
loop_
_entity_poly.entity_id
_entity_poly.type
_entity_poly.pdbx_seq_one_letter_code
_entity_poly.pdbx_strand_id
1 'polypeptide(L)'
;DHNVEQEFVKKEDYVLDLEPTDGEIQMAHKGRLWFHVHVKGITAHASKPEKGADAIFAASKFIVQIQEIFEHFPVHEELGYSTITFGQIQGGYQPYVVPDACTIFIDCRLAPPVTDQIVVQHFNKIIKEIETQIPGIKISYDITGNRPYIEKNPGSILLKNLKEAVEAETKRSR
;
A
#
# COMPACT_ATOMS: atom_id res chain seq x y z
N ASP A 1 9.34 -0.52 -16.44
CA ASP A 1 8.83 0.73 -17.05
C ASP A 1 8.85 0.62 -18.56
N HIS A 2 7.71 0.90 -19.21
CA HIS A 2 7.50 0.73 -20.65
C HIS A 2 8.55 1.48 -21.50
N ASN A 3 8.97 2.67 -21.07
CA ASN A 3 9.96 3.48 -21.78
C ASN A 3 11.37 2.89 -21.71
N VAL A 4 11.71 2.16 -20.66
CA VAL A 4 12.99 1.45 -20.53
C VAL A 4 12.99 0.19 -21.38
N GLU A 5 11.86 -0.54 -21.47
CA GLU A 5 11.70 -1.71 -22.34
C GLU A 5 11.80 -1.38 -23.82
N GLN A 6 11.48 -0.12 -24.21
CA GLN A 6 11.60 0.37 -25.58
C GLN A 6 12.93 1.10 -25.87
N GLU A 7 13.90 1.07 -24.95
CA GLU A 7 15.22 1.71 -25.06
C GLU A 7 15.18 3.25 -25.26
N PHE A 8 14.05 3.91 -24.99
CA PHE A 8 13.97 5.38 -25.03
C PHE A 8 14.72 6.05 -23.87
N VAL A 9 14.84 5.35 -22.74
CA VAL A 9 15.60 5.78 -21.55
C VAL A 9 16.56 4.66 -21.19
N LYS A 10 17.85 4.97 -21.09
CA LYS A 10 18.89 4.04 -20.66
C LYS A 10 19.06 4.09 -19.16
N LYS A 11 19.72 3.06 -18.60
CA LYS A 11 19.95 2.96 -17.16
C LYS A 11 20.83 4.10 -16.62
N GLU A 12 21.68 4.68 -17.46
CA GLU A 12 22.60 5.78 -17.16
C GLU A 12 21.95 7.17 -17.31
N ASP A 13 20.77 7.25 -17.91
CA ASP A 13 20.10 8.52 -18.14
C ASP A 13 19.53 9.12 -16.86
N TYR A 14 19.56 10.43 -16.77
CA TYR A 14 18.83 11.15 -15.75
C TYR A 14 17.40 11.42 -16.21
N VAL A 15 16.45 11.27 -15.30
CA VAL A 15 15.05 11.56 -15.56
C VAL A 15 14.62 12.73 -14.65
N LEU A 16 14.05 13.75 -15.27
CA LEU A 16 13.38 14.85 -14.58
C LEU A 16 11.90 14.78 -14.89
N ASP A 17 11.08 14.52 -13.87
CA ASP A 17 9.63 14.53 -13.97
C ASP A 17 9.11 15.89 -13.48
N LEU A 18 8.24 16.51 -14.28
CA LEU A 18 7.70 17.84 -13.99
C LEU A 18 6.32 17.72 -13.39
N GLU A 19 6.28 17.83 -12.06
CA GLU A 19 5.05 17.78 -11.28
C GLU A 19 4.76 19.13 -10.60
N PRO A 20 3.52 19.47 -10.25
CA PRO A 20 3.17 20.74 -9.58
C PRO A 20 3.62 20.73 -8.11
N THR A 21 4.89 21.04 -7.86
CA THR A 21 5.55 21.02 -6.55
C THR A 21 5.79 22.40 -5.94
N ASP A 22 5.13 23.44 -6.46
CA ASP A 22 5.41 24.85 -6.12
C ASP A 22 6.90 25.26 -6.29
N GLY A 23 7.57 24.60 -7.24
CA GLY A 23 8.98 24.79 -7.54
C GLY A 23 9.92 24.13 -6.54
N GLU A 24 9.45 23.20 -5.70
CA GLU A 24 10.31 22.40 -4.84
C GLU A 24 10.88 21.19 -5.56
N ILE A 25 12.17 20.92 -5.33
CA ILE A 25 12.86 19.77 -5.90
C ILE A 25 12.59 18.55 -5.03
N GLN A 26 11.75 17.64 -5.49
CA GLN A 26 11.48 16.38 -4.82
C GLN A 26 12.43 15.28 -5.30
N MET A 27 13.16 14.67 -4.38
CA MET A 27 14.23 13.71 -4.67
C MET A 27 13.92 12.28 -4.20
N ALA A 28 12.82 12.12 -3.51
CA ALA A 28 12.39 10.86 -2.94
C ALA A 28 10.87 10.74 -3.06
N HIS A 29 10.37 9.52 -3.20
CA HIS A 29 8.94 9.25 -3.12
C HIS A 29 8.67 7.91 -2.45
N LYS A 30 7.50 7.84 -1.80
CA LYS A 30 7.02 6.59 -1.21
C LYS A 30 6.75 5.54 -2.29
N GLY A 31 7.02 4.29 -1.96
CA GLY A 31 6.57 3.17 -2.73
C GLY A 31 5.04 3.07 -2.73
N ARG A 32 4.51 2.32 -3.68
CA ARG A 32 3.08 2.04 -3.80
C ARG A 32 2.86 0.54 -3.88
N LEU A 33 1.96 0.04 -3.03
CA LEU A 33 1.60 -1.37 -3.02
C LEU A 33 0.08 -1.49 -2.88
N TRP A 34 -0.58 -2.03 -3.90
CA TRP A 34 -2.03 -2.19 -3.95
C TRP A 34 -2.43 -3.64 -3.79
N PHE A 35 -3.41 -3.86 -2.94
CA PHE A 35 -3.99 -5.18 -2.73
C PHE A 35 -5.48 -5.21 -3.06
N HIS A 36 -5.91 -6.32 -3.60
CA HIS A 36 -7.30 -6.72 -3.64
C HIS A 36 -7.43 -7.98 -2.75
N VAL A 37 -8.02 -7.81 -1.58
CA VAL A 37 -8.18 -8.89 -0.58
C VAL A 37 -9.55 -9.52 -0.74
N HIS A 38 -9.59 -10.85 -0.76
CA HIS A 38 -10.79 -11.66 -0.89
C HIS A 38 -10.98 -12.50 0.36
N VAL A 39 -12.09 -12.30 1.05
CA VAL A 39 -12.49 -13.08 2.21
C VAL A 39 -13.66 -13.97 1.83
N LYS A 40 -13.51 -15.27 1.98
CA LYS A 40 -14.56 -16.27 1.80
C LYS A 40 -14.95 -16.85 3.15
N GLY A 41 -16.24 -16.95 3.38
CA GLY A 41 -16.85 -17.52 4.57
C GLY A 41 -17.86 -18.60 4.23
N ILE A 42 -18.82 -18.82 5.13
CA ILE A 42 -19.89 -19.80 5.00
C ILE A 42 -21.21 -19.13 5.38
N THR A 43 -22.20 -19.22 4.49
CA THR A 43 -23.55 -18.70 4.77
C THR A 43 -24.25 -19.49 5.87
N ALA A 44 -25.04 -18.79 6.68
CA ALA A 44 -25.99 -19.37 7.61
C ALA A 44 -27.14 -18.39 7.85
N HIS A 45 -28.23 -18.85 8.42
CA HIS A 45 -29.30 -17.98 8.89
C HIS A 45 -28.83 -17.17 10.10
N ALA A 46 -29.14 -15.89 10.17
CA ALA A 46 -28.66 -14.98 11.23
C ALA A 46 -29.09 -15.40 12.64
N SER A 47 -30.13 -16.23 12.80
CA SER A 47 -30.52 -16.79 14.12
C SER A 47 -29.61 -17.95 14.58
N LYS A 48 -28.74 -18.45 13.72
CA LYS A 48 -27.78 -19.55 14.00
C LYS A 48 -26.42 -19.24 13.37
N PRO A 49 -25.79 -18.12 13.74
CA PRO A 49 -24.56 -17.66 13.11
C PRO A 49 -23.38 -18.62 13.34
N GLU A 50 -23.42 -19.42 14.39
CA GLU A 50 -22.43 -20.46 14.70
C GLU A 50 -22.33 -21.57 13.64
N LYS A 51 -23.31 -21.67 12.75
CA LYS A 51 -23.31 -22.60 11.60
C LYS A 51 -22.65 -22.03 10.35
N GLY A 52 -22.32 -20.74 10.36
CA GLY A 52 -21.66 -20.02 9.30
C GLY A 52 -20.26 -19.57 9.68
N ALA A 53 -19.63 -18.82 8.75
CA ALA A 53 -18.38 -18.12 8.99
C ALA A 53 -18.50 -16.74 8.33
N ASP A 54 -18.55 -15.69 9.14
CA ASP A 54 -18.86 -14.33 8.71
C ASP A 54 -17.64 -13.68 8.05
N ALA A 55 -17.73 -13.49 6.73
CA ALA A 55 -16.67 -12.88 5.93
C ALA A 55 -16.49 -11.39 6.22
N ILE A 56 -17.55 -10.66 6.57
CA ILE A 56 -17.44 -9.22 6.94
C ILE A 56 -16.74 -9.08 8.29
N PHE A 57 -17.10 -9.94 9.26
CA PHE A 57 -16.43 -9.92 10.55
C PHE A 57 -14.94 -10.27 10.43
N ALA A 58 -14.59 -11.29 9.63
CA ALA A 58 -13.20 -11.64 9.35
C ALA A 58 -12.44 -10.48 8.65
N ALA A 59 -13.06 -9.84 7.66
CA ALA A 59 -12.52 -8.67 6.98
C ALA A 59 -12.27 -7.50 7.94
N SER A 60 -13.19 -7.23 8.87
CA SER A 60 -13.03 -6.18 9.88
C SER A 60 -11.85 -6.44 10.81
N LYS A 61 -11.66 -7.69 11.25
CA LYS A 61 -10.49 -8.09 12.05
C LYS A 61 -9.18 -7.88 11.28
N PHE A 62 -9.17 -8.23 9.99
CA PHE A 62 -8.01 -8.02 9.14
C PHE A 62 -7.67 -6.54 9.02
N ILE A 63 -8.65 -5.67 8.78
CA ILE A 63 -8.49 -4.20 8.68
C ILE A 63 -7.86 -3.65 9.96
N VAL A 64 -8.42 -3.98 11.13
CA VAL A 64 -7.94 -3.46 12.42
C VAL A 64 -6.49 -3.89 12.66
N GLN A 65 -6.18 -5.17 12.49
CA GLN A 65 -4.85 -5.70 12.76
C GLN A 65 -3.78 -5.14 11.83
N ILE A 66 -4.08 -4.99 10.53
CA ILE A 66 -3.09 -4.43 9.60
C ILE A 66 -2.91 -2.93 9.81
N GLN A 67 -3.97 -2.19 10.18
CA GLN A 67 -3.90 -0.79 10.55
C GLN A 67 -2.95 -0.57 11.74
N GLU A 68 -3.09 -1.36 12.80
CA GLU A 68 -2.21 -1.32 13.97
C GLU A 68 -0.74 -1.53 13.61
N ILE A 69 -0.45 -2.44 12.67
CA ILE A 69 0.93 -2.66 12.20
C ILE A 69 1.48 -1.41 11.51
N PHE A 70 0.70 -0.76 10.66
CA PHE A 70 1.13 0.46 9.97
C PHE A 70 1.40 1.63 10.92
N GLU A 71 0.66 1.72 12.03
CA GLU A 71 0.88 2.74 13.07
C GLU A 71 2.22 2.58 13.81
N HIS A 72 2.80 1.36 13.78
CA HIS A 72 4.05 1.04 14.44
C HIS A 72 5.26 0.98 13.50
N PHE A 73 5.07 1.23 12.20
CA PHE A 73 6.21 1.30 11.29
C PHE A 73 7.08 2.54 11.58
N PRO A 74 8.41 2.44 11.36
CA PRO A 74 9.30 3.55 11.57
C PRO A 74 8.94 4.73 10.66
N VAL A 75 9.19 5.93 11.18
CA VAL A 75 8.98 7.19 10.47
C VAL A 75 10.24 7.53 9.69
N HIS A 76 10.11 7.78 8.39
CA HIS A 76 11.22 8.26 7.58
C HIS A 76 11.39 9.78 7.74
N GLU A 77 12.62 10.26 7.85
CA GLU A 77 12.91 11.68 8.13
C GLU A 77 12.28 12.63 7.11
N GLU A 78 12.41 12.34 5.82
CA GLU A 78 11.88 13.20 4.73
C GLU A 78 10.48 12.79 4.27
N LEU A 79 10.18 11.48 4.18
CA LEU A 79 8.94 10.97 3.62
C LEU A 79 7.84 10.74 4.66
N GLY A 80 8.16 10.83 5.96
CA GLY A 80 7.21 10.61 7.04
C GLY A 80 6.75 9.15 7.17
N TYR A 81 5.50 8.95 7.58
CA TYR A 81 4.94 7.62 7.86
C TYR A 81 4.66 6.82 6.58
N SER A 82 4.85 5.49 6.65
CA SER A 82 4.14 4.58 5.74
C SER A 82 2.65 4.63 6.05
N THR A 83 1.80 4.63 5.03
CA THR A 83 0.35 4.75 5.22
C THR A 83 -0.40 3.63 4.53
N ILE A 84 -1.58 3.30 5.09
CA ILE A 84 -2.51 2.35 4.51
C ILE A 84 -3.88 3.02 4.39
N THR A 85 -4.57 2.78 3.28
CA THR A 85 -5.92 3.28 3.03
C THR A 85 -6.79 2.13 2.54
N PHE A 86 -7.93 1.92 3.19
CA PHE A 86 -8.95 0.98 2.77
C PHE A 86 -9.92 1.72 1.85
N GLY A 87 -9.58 1.76 0.56
CA GLY A 87 -10.29 2.58 -0.42
C GLY A 87 -11.70 2.08 -0.74
N GLN A 88 -11.94 0.78 -0.58
CA GLN A 88 -13.24 0.18 -0.83
C GLN A 88 -13.38 -1.12 -0.03
N ILE A 89 -14.61 -1.36 0.46
CA ILE A 89 -15.01 -2.65 1.05
C ILE A 89 -16.39 -3.01 0.54
N GLN A 90 -16.60 -4.27 0.15
CA GLN A 90 -17.89 -4.81 -0.29
C GLN A 90 -18.10 -6.20 0.30
N GLY A 91 -19.29 -6.43 0.89
CA GLY A 91 -19.62 -7.74 1.45
C GLY A 91 -21.08 -7.85 1.87
N GLY A 92 -21.57 -9.07 1.91
CA GLY A 92 -22.94 -9.39 2.27
C GLY A 92 -23.98 -8.96 1.22
N TYR A 93 -25.22 -9.42 1.41
CA TYR A 93 -26.33 -9.10 0.50
C TYR A 93 -27.67 -9.01 1.22
N GLN A 94 -27.82 -9.62 2.42
CA GLN A 94 -29.07 -9.55 3.20
C GLN A 94 -28.76 -9.54 4.71
N PRO A 95 -29.47 -8.75 5.53
CA PRO A 95 -29.16 -8.58 6.96
C PRO A 95 -29.47 -9.83 7.81
N TYR A 96 -30.23 -10.78 7.27
CA TYR A 96 -30.61 -12.02 7.97
C TYR A 96 -29.80 -13.24 7.52
N VAL A 97 -28.71 -13.03 6.76
CA VAL A 97 -27.80 -14.09 6.27
C VAL A 97 -26.38 -13.75 6.69
N VAL A 98 -25.69 -14.73 7.30
CA VAL A 98 -24.24 -14.61 7.57
C VAL A 98 -23.51 -14.48 6.22
N PRO A 99 -22.74 -13.41 5.98
CA PRO A 99 -22.09 -13.17 4.69
C PRO A 99 -20.95 -14.17 4.44
N ASP A 100 -20.94 -14.75 3.26
CA ASP A 100 -19.92 -15.71 2.81
C ASP A 100 -18.84 -15.08 1.93
N ALA A 101 -18.93 -13.78 1.64
CA ALA A 101 -17.95 -13.06 0.85
C ALA A 101 -17.80 -11.62 1.32
N CYS A 102 -16.54 -11.15 1.33
CA CYS A 102 -16.17 -9.75 1.48
C CYS A 102 -14.90 -9.49 0.69
N THR A 103 -14.83 -8.32 0.05
CA THR A 103 -13.64 -7.86 -0.68
C THR A 103 -13.19 -6.50 -0.17
N ILE A 104 -11.88 -6.26 -0.18
CA ILE A 104 -11.28 -4.99 0.27
C ILE A 104 -10.24 -4.56 -0.76
N PHE A 105 -10.30 -3.29 -1.20
CA PHE A 105 -9.23 -2.67 -1.97
C PHE A 105 -8.38 -1.80 -1.05
N ILE A 106 -7.06 -2.02 -1.07
CA ILE A 106 -6.10 -1.40 -0.15
C ILE A 106 -5.01 -0.70 -0.96
N ASP A 107 -4.70 0.56 -0.60
CA ASP A 107 -3.54 1.33 -1.06
C ASP A 107 -2.55 1.51 0.10
N CYS A 108 -1.35 0.96 -0.05
CA CYS A 108 -0.23 1.18 0.87
C CYS A 108 0.79 2.12 0.22
N ARG A 109 1.21 3.14 0.98
CA ARG A 109 2.31 4.03 0.61
C ARG A 109 3.48 3.78 1.56
N LEU A 110 4.58 3.26 1.02
CA LEU A 110 5.69 2.73 1.80
C LEU A 110 6.86 3.71 1.81
N ALA A 111 7.24 4.15 3.00
CA ALA A 111 8.45 4.92 3.23
C ALA A 111 9.58 3.98 3.71
N PRO A 112 10.84 4.21 3.32
CA PRO A 112 11.95 3.42 3.84
C PRO A 112 11.99 3.39 5.38
N PRO A 113 12.39 2.28 5.98
CA PRO A 113 12.89 1.03 5.42
C PRO A 113 11.79 0.01 5.13
N VAL A 114 10.51 0.39 5.13
CA VAL A 114 9.37 -0.51 4.95
C VAL A 114 9.26 -0.93 3.48
N THR A 115 9.45 -2.21 3.20
CA THR A 115 9.36 -2.80 1.86
C THR A 115 8.04 -3.53 1.66
N ASP A 116 7.70 -3.82 0.39
CA ASP A 116 6.58 -4.68 0.02
C ASP A 116 6.65 -6.06 0.69
N GLN A 117 7.86 -6.64 0.80
CA GLN A 117 8.07 -7.94 1.44
C GLN A 117 7.70 -7.91 2.93
N ILE A 118 8.03 -6.84 3.64
CA ILE A 118 7.67 -6.66 5.05
C ILE A 118 6.14 -6.62 5.19
N VAL A 119 5.46 -5.86 4.34
CA VAL A 119 3.98 -5.77 4.36
C VAL A 119 3.36 -7.13 4.05
N VAL A 120 3.83 -7.82 3.02
CA VAL A 120 3.36 -9.15 2.64
C VAL A 120 3.53 -10.18 3.78
N GLN A 121 4.64 -10.13 4.52
CA GLN A 121 4.83 -10.99 5.68
C GLN A 121 3.78 -10.75 6.76
N HIS A 122 3.47 -9.48 7.06
CA HIS A 122 2.40 -9.13 8.01
C HIS A 122 1.02 -9.58 7.54
N PHE A 123 0.70 -9.38 6.25
CA PHE A 123 -0.55 -9.88 5.66
C PHE A 123 -0.70 -11.38 5.86
N ASN A 124 0.32 -12.16 5.48
CA ASN A 124 0.29 -13.61 5.60
C ASN A 124 0.16 -14.08 7.06
N LYS A 125 0.81 -13.40 8.01
CA LYS A 125 0.69 -13.69 9.43
C LYS A 125 -0.74 -13.47 9.93
N ILE A 126 -1.32 -12.30 9.66
CA ILE A 126 -2.68 -11.94 10.06
C ILE A 126 -3.70 -12.91 9.45
N ILE A 127 -3.57 -13.22 8.15
CA ILE A 127 -4.44 -14.18 7.45
C ILE A 127 -4.45 -15.51 8.17
N LYS A 128 -3.28 -16.06 8.47
CA LYS A 128 -3.16 -17.35 9.18
C LYS A 128 -3.79 -17.31 10.57
N GLU A 129 -3.63 -16.20 11.29
CA GLU A 129 -4.22 -16.02 12.62
C GLU A 129 -5.75 -15.97 12.54
N ILE A 130 -6.33 -15.22 11.60
CA ILE A 130 -7.77 -15.10 11.41
C ILE A 130 -8.38 -16.43 10.96
N GLU A 131 -7.78 -17.13 10.01
CA GLU A 131 -8.24 -18.45 9.54
C GLU A 131 -8.21 -19.50 10.64
N THR A 132 -7.26 -19.38 11.58
CA THR A 132 -7.20 -20.28 12.74
C THR A 132 -8.28 -19.94 13.78
N GLN A 133 -8.56 -18.65 13.98
CA GLN A 133 -9.54 -18.19 14.97
C GLN A 133 -10.99 -18.37 14.52
N ILE A 134 -11.25 -18.34 13.21
CA ILE A 134 -12.59 -18.41 12.63
C ILE A 134 -12.65 -19.58 11.65
N PRO A 135 -12.99 -20.78 12.10
CA PRO A 135 -13.14 -21.95 11.23
C PRO A 135 -14.11 -21.67 10.07
N GLY A 136 -13.73 -22.05 8.86
CA GLY A 136 -14.53 -21.81 7.65
C GLY A 136 -14.20 -20.50 6.90
N ILE A 137 -13.41 -19.60 7.47
CA ILE A 137 -12.86 -18.44 6.76
C ILE A 137 -11.66 -18.87 5.92
N LYS A 138 -11.60 -18.31 4.71
CA LYS A 138 -10.42 -18.32 3.82
C LYS A 138 -10.15 -16.92 3.30
N ILE A 139 -8.91 -16.46 3.43
CA ILE A 139 -8.48 -15.13 2.98
C ILE A 139 -7.37 -15.31 1.96
N SER A 140 -7.53 -14.64 0.83
CA SER A 140 -6.49 -14.54 -0.22
C SER A 140 -6.38 -13.10 -0.68
N TYR A 141 -5.33 -12.77 -1.42
CA TYR A 141 -5.17 -11.45 -2.00
C TYR A 141 -4.41 -11.52 -3.33
N ASP A 142 -4.66 -10.52 -4.17
CA ASP A 142 -3.88 -10.21 -5.36
C ASP A 142 -3.15 -8.89 -5.15
N ILE A 143 -1.90 -8.81 -5.61
CA ILE A 143 -1.15 -7.56 -5.70
C ILE A 143 -1.43 -6.96 -7.07
N THR A 144 -2.19 -5.88 -7.12
CA THR A 144 -2.63 -5.23 -8.36
C THR A 144 -1.75 -4.06 -8.79
N GLY A 145 -0.82 -3.66 -7.94
CA GLY A 145 0.19 -2.65 -8.25
C GLY A 145 1.33 -2.68 -7.24
N ASN A 146 2.56 -2.69 -7.74
CA ASN A 146 3.75 -2.61 -6.91
C ASN A 146 4.77 -1.68 -7.58
N ARG A 147 5.18 -0.64 -6.86
CA ARG A 147 6.30 0.23 -7.22
C ARG A 147 7.14 0.48 -5.97
N PRO A 148 8.45 0.23 -6.02
CA PRO A 148 9.33 0.52 -4.87
C PRO A 148 9.37 2.03 -4.60
N TYR A 149 9.77 2.40 -3.40
CA TYR A 149 10.13 3.77 -3.09
C TYR A 149 11.45 4.16 -3.80
N ILE A 150 11.66 5.45 -3.95
CA ILE A 150 12.95 6.02 -4.38
C ILE A 150 13.47 6.87 -3.23
N GLU A 151 14.71 6.59 -2.82
CA GLU A 151 15.44 7.40 -1.85
C GLU A 151 16.32 8.43 -2.56
N LYS A 152 16.58 9.51 -1.87
CA LYS A 152 17.46 10.59 -2.26
C LYS A 152 18.89 10.06 -2.53
N ASN A 153 19.44 10.47 -3.67
CA ASN A 153 20.88 10.33 -3.95
C ASN A 153 21.58 11.68 -3.80
N PRO A 154 22.22 11.97 -2.65
CA PRO A 154 22.88 13.25 -2.41
C PRO A 154 24.03 13.57 -3.38
N GLY A 155 24.63 12.51 -3.97
CA GLY A 155 25.72 12.63 -4.95
C GLY A 155 25.28 12.84 -6.40
N SER A 156 23.98 13.04 -6.65
CA SER A 156 23.45 13.22 -8.01
C SER A 156 23.92 14.54 -8.63
N ILE A 157 24.60 14.45 -9.77
CA ILE A 157 25.00 15.61 -10.57
C ILE A 157 23.76 16.36 -11.09
N LEU A 158 22.69 15.64 -11.48
CA LEU A 158 21.43 16.26 -11.88
C LEU A 158 20.88 17.14 -10.77
N LEU A 159 20.85 16.62 -9.55
CA LEU A 159 20.35 17.37 -8.40
C LEU A 159 21.15 18.67 -8.17
N LYS A 160 22.48 18.59 -8.23
CA LYS A 160 23.34 19.78 -8.07
C LYS A 160 23.01 20.84 -9.13
N ASN A 161 22.99 20.42 -10.40
CA ASN A 161 22.73 21.33 -11.52
C ASN A 161 21.31 21.92 -11.45
N LEU A 162 20.32 21.13 -11.04
CA LEU A 162 18.94 21.58 -10.91
C LEU A 162 18.80 22.63 -9.78
N LYS A 163 19.45 22.42 -8.63
CA LYS A 163 19.47 23.41 -7.55
C LYS A 163 20.08 24.72 -8.01
N GLU A 164 21.23 24.68 -8.64
CA GLU A 164 21.89 25.87 -9.18
C GLU A 164 21.00 26.63 -10.19
N ALA A 165 20.30 25.90 -11.07
CA ALA A 165 19.40 26.53 -12.04
C ALA A 165 18.17 27.15 -11.37
N VAL A 166 17.54 26.46 -10.40
CA VAL A 166 16.37 27.00 -9.68
C VAL A 166 16.75 28.22 -8.83
N GLU A 167 17.93 28.24 -8.18
CA GLU A 167 18.42 29.39 -7.43
C GLU A 167 18.67 30.57 -8.34
N ALA A 168 19.25 30.36 -9.53
CA ALA A 168 19.49 31.40 -10.49
C ALA A 168 18.20 32.09 -10.98
N GLU A 169 17.15 31.34 -11.26
CA GLU A 169 15.88 31.84 -11.77
C GLU A 169 14.98 32.41 -10.68
N THR A 170 14.92 31.79 -9.51
CA THR A 170 13.95 32.15 -8.46
C THR A 170 14.54 33.11 -7.44
N LYS A 171 15.85 33.31 -7.42
CA LYS A 171 16.61 34.06 -6.37
C LYS A 171 16.29 33.50 -4.95
N ARG A 172 15.88 32.25 -4.84
CA ARG A 172 15.59 31.57 -3.60
C ARG A 172 16.48 30.32 -3.50
N SER A 173 17.20 30.21 -2.39
CA SER A 173 17.88 28.95 -2.02
C SER A 173 16.82 27.93 -1.63
N ARG A 174 16.80 26.76 -2.25
CA ARG A 174 15.84 25.69 -1.98
C ARG A 174 16.51 24.33 -1.85
#